data_05b1ba97bea15b82388d30ddaebc0116
#
_entry.id   05b1ba97bea15b82388d30ddaebc0116
#
_cell.length_a   1.000
_cell.length_b   1.000
_cell.length_c   1.000
_cell.angle_alpha   90.00
_cell.angle_beta   90.00
_cell.angle_gamma   90.00
#
_symmetry.space_group_name_H-M   'P 1'
#
loop_
_entity.id
_entity.type
_entity.pdbx_description
1 polymer ?
#
loop_
_entity_poly.entity_id
_entity_poly.type
_entity_poly.pdbx_seq_one_letter_code
_entity_poly.pdbx_strand_id
1 'polypeptide(L)'
;PVRQEQVWEVPLEGMWNAGTLATAGDLVVQGRADGNLAAYDGANGEVLWTFDVGSGISAPPITYSVNGRQYVALLVGWGGAMAGVGGPSETAHGWSYGVHPRRLIAFSLSGDVLLPPSPPPMVPVPIPGPHFEVDAGLAQQGAVEFGGVCSACHGPRAVSSGMAPDLRASGATLSATAFENVVRNGRRASDGMPAYPE
;
A
#
# COMPACT_ATOMS: atom_id res chain seq x y z
N PRO A 1 -25.74 -9.50 -12.49
CA PRO A 1 -26.00 -8.13 -12.95
C PRO A 1 -27.39 -7.95 -13.54
N VAL A 2 -28.03 -9.02 -14.05
CA VAL A 2 -29.36 -8.90 -14.69
C VAL A 2 -30.44 -8.49 -13.69
N ARG A 3 -30.42 -9.03 -12.46
CA ARG A 3 -31.39 -8.71 -11.41
C ARG A 3 -30.97 -7.54 -10.53
N GLN A 4 -29.69 -7.12 -10.57
CA GLN A 4 -29.10 -6.09 -9.70
C GLN A 4 -29.33 -6.34 -8.21
N GLU A 5 -29.33 -7.62 -7.81
CA GLU A 5 -29.46 -8.06 -6.44
C GLU A 5 -28.09 -8.46 -5.89
N GLN A 6 -27.81 -8.06 -4.65
CA GLN A 6 -26.65 -8.56 -3.91
C GLN A 6 -26.93 -10.00 -3.48
N VAL A 7 -26.08 -10.94 -3.90
CA VAL A 7 -26.23 -12.37 -3.58
C VAL A 7 -25.48 -12.72 -2.31
N TRP A 8 -24.27 -12.19 -2.15
CA TRP A 8 -23.43 -12.39 -0.96
C TRP A 8 -22.47 -11.22 -0.79
N GLU A 9 -21.84 -11.17 0.37
CA GLU A 9 -20.84 -10.15 0.74
C GLU A 9 -19.78 -10.79 1.63
N VAL A 10 -18.51 -10.42 1.41
CA VAL A 10 -17.39 -10.77 2.28
C VAL A 10 -16.76 -9.47 2.76
N PRO A 11 -16.92 -9.10 4.04
CA PRO A 11 -16.26 -7.95 4.62
C PRO A 11 -14.75 -8.12 4.61
N LEU A 12 -14.03 -7.11 4.12
CA LEU A 12 -12.57 -7.09 4.10
C LEU A 12 -12.06 -5.87 4.87
N GLU A 13 -10.94 -6.03 5.54
CA GLU A 13 -10.24 -4.91 6.15
C GLU A 13 -9.51 -4.09 5.07
N GLY A 14 -9.40 -2.77 5.34
CA GLY A 14 -8.74 -1.85 4.43
C GLY A 14 -9.69 -1.19 3.44
N MET A 15 -9.31 0.01 3.01
CA MET A 15 -10.09 0.80 2.05
C MET A 15 -9.95 0.24 0.62
N TRP A 16 -8.82 -0.36 0.33
CA TRP A 16 -8.47 -0.82 -1.01
C TRP A 16 -8.02 -2.27 -0.98
N ASN A 17 -8.71 -3.08 -1.72
CA ASN A 17 -8.33 -4.45 -2.07
C ASN A 17 -8.22 -4.55 -3.59
N ALA A 18 -7.53 -5.57 -4.09
CA ALA A 18 -7.42 -5.78 -5.53
C ALA A 18 -8.78 -6.06 -6.17
N GLY A 19 -8.84 -5.89 -7.47
CA GLY A 19 -10.00 -6.32 -8.25
C GLY A 19 -10.19 -7.83 -8.20
N THR A 20 -11.36 -8.29 -8.64
CA THR A 20 -11.75 -9.70 -8.64
C THR A 20 -11.62 -10.32 -10.03
N LEU A 21 -11.34 -11.62 -10.07
CA LEU A 21 -11.38 -12.47 -11.25
C LEU A 21 -12.46 -13.53 -11.04
N ALA A 22 -13.54 -13.50 -11.84
CA ALA A 22 -14.51 -14.58 -11.90
C ALA A 22 -14.15 -15.58 -13.00
N THR A 23 -14.32 -16.86 -12.73
CA THR A 23 -14.04 -17.96 -13.68
C THR A 23 -15.31 -18.69 -14.07
N ALA A 24 -15.28 -19.41 -15.19
CA ALA A 24 -16.39 -20.26 -15.61
C ALA A 24 -16.64 -21.49 -14.71
N GLY A 25 -15.72 -21.78 -13.78
CA GLY A 25 -15.85 -22.83 -12.77
C GLY A 25 -16.40 -22.32 -11.44
N ASP A 26 -17.16 -21.24 -11.45
CA ASP A 26 -17.80 -20.64 -10.26
C ASP A 26 -16.84 -20.23 -9.14
N LEU A 27 -15.58 -19.89 -9.48
CA LEU A 27 -14.62 -19.33 -8.56
C LEU A 27 -14.52 -17.81 -8.75
N VAL A 28 -14.46 -17.10 -7.63
CA VAL A 28 -14.06 -15.69 -7.58
C VAL A 28 -12.71 -15.60 -6.87
N VAL A 29 -11.69 -15.08 -7.55
CA VAL A 29 -10.34 -14.91 -6.99
C VAL A 29 -10.07 -13.45 -6.76
N GLN A 30 -9.55 -13.09 -5.58
CA GLN A 30 -9.25 -11.72 -5.20
C GLN A 30 -7.94 -11.63 -4.43
N GLY A 31 -7.11 -10.65 -4.81
CA GLY A 31 -6.00 -10.19 -3.99
C GLY A 31 -6.50 -9.27 -2.87
N ARG A 32 -5.93 -9.40 -1.68
CA ARG A 32 -6.36 -8.63 -0.51
C ARG A 32 -5.24 -7.73 0.00
N ALA A 33 -5.62 -6.64 0.67
CA ALA A 33 -4.68 -5.72 1.31
C ALA A 33 -3.87 -6.40 2.43
N ASP A 34 -4.43 -7.42 3.09
CA ASP A 34 -3.77 -8.20 4.13
C ASP A 34 -2.63 -9.13 3.64
N GLY A 35 -2.40 -9.18 2.33
CA GLY A 35 -1.36 -10.01 1.71
C GLY A 35 -1.84 -11.40 1.30
N ASN A 36 -3.13 -11.69 1.40
CA ASN A 36 -3.68 -12.97 0.99
C ASN A 36 -4.29 -12.89 -0.42
N LEU A 37 -3.97 -13.87 -1.26
CA LEU A 37 -4.80 -14.21 -2.41
C LEU A 37 -5.86 -15.20 -1.94
N ALA A 38 -7.14 -14.86 -2.14
CA ALA A 38 -8.26 -15.68 -1.74
C ALA A 38 -9.06 -16.18 -2.94
N ALA A 39 -9.54 -17.41 -2.88
CA ALA A 39 -10.53 -17.96 -3.80
C ALA A 39 -11.83 -18.23 -3.04
N TYR A 40 -12.93 -17.75 -3.59
CA TYR A 40 -14.27 -17.85 -3.03
C TYR A 40 -15.17 -18.70 -3.93
N ASP A 41 -16.13 -19.38 -3.35
CA ASP A 41 -17.26 -19.94 -4.08
C ASP A 41 -18.11 -18.81 -4.66
N GLY A 42 -18.31 -18.82 -5.97
CA GLY A 42 -19.05 -17.77 -6.67
C GLY A 42 -20.54 -17.72 -6.32
N ALA A 43 -21.11 -18.80 -5.78
CA ALA A 43 -22.52 -18.88 -5.45
C ALA A 43 -22.85 -18.26 -4.07
N ASN A 44 -21.95 -18.38 -3.10
CA ASN A 44 -22.24 -18.04 -1.71
C ASN A 44 -21.16 -17.20 -1.01
N GLY A 45 -19.99 -16.98 -1.65
CA GLY A 45 -18.88 -16.19 -1.07
C GLY A 45 -18.06 -16.95 -0.03
N GLU A 46 -18.25 -18.25 0.15
CA GLU A 46 -17.42 -19.06 1.05
C GLU A 46 -15.95 -19.02 0.61
N VAL A 47 -15.03 -18.82 1.56
CA VAL A 47 -13.58 -18.85 1.30
C VAL A 47 -13.14 -20.30 1.14
N LEU A 48 -12.82 -20.70 -0.08
CA LEU A 48 -12.39 -22.05 -0.42
C LEU A 48 -10.88 -22.25 -0.23
N TRP A 49 -10.10 -21.20 -0.43
CA TRP A 49 -8.65 -21.25 -0.36
C TRP A 49 -8.05 -19.88 -0.15
N THR A 50 -6.92 -19.83 0.58
CA THR A 50 -6.12 -18.64 0.75
C THR A 50 -4.63 -18.96 0.63
N PHE A 51 -3.85 -17.97 0.17
CA PHE A 51 -2.41 -18.07 0.08
C PHE A 51 -1.75 -16.74 0.43
N ASP A 52 -0.85 -16.75 1.40
CA ASP A 52 -0.06 -15.57 1.78
C ASP A 52 1.04 -15.33 0.73
N VAL A 53 1.00 -14.18 0.07
CA VAL A 53 1.98 -13.79 -0.95
C VAL A 53 3.10 -12.92 -0.40
N GLY A 54 3.05 -12.62 0.90
CA GLY A 54 4.10 -11.90 1.62
C GLY A 54 4.13 -10.39 1.40
N SER A 55 3.07 -9.79 0.85
CA SER A 55 2.85 -8.34 0.74
C SER A 55 1.43 -8.07 0.30
N GLY A 56 0.92 -6.87 0.61
CA GLY A 56 -0.40 -6.44 0.14
C GLY A 56 -0.54 -6.52 -1.38
N ILE A 57 -1.75 -6.77 -1.84
CA ILE A 57 -2.09 -6.95 -3.25
C ILE A 57 -3.05 -5.83 -3.65
N SER A 58 -2.66 -5.02 -4.64
CA SER A 58 -3.50 -3.96 -5.22
C SER A 58 -3.88 -4.22 -6.68
N ALA A 59 -3.19 -5.14 -7.37
CA ALA A 59 -3.45 -5.49 -8.75
C ALA A 59 -4.47 -6.64 -8.87
N PRO A 60 -5.43 -6.58 -9.81
CA PRO A 60 -6.36 -7.67 -10.04
C PRO A 60 -5.64 -8.92 -10.57
N PRO A 61 -6.07 -10.13 -10.18
CA PRO A 61 -5.57 -11.35 -10.79
C PRO A 61 -6.09 -11.51 -12.21
N ILE A 62 -5.33 -12.23 -13.02
CA ILE A 62 -5.71 -12.64 -14.39
C ILE A 62 -5.66 -14.16 -14.50
N THR A 63 -6.37 -14.73 -15.47
CA THR A 63 -6.22 -16.15 -15.82
C THR A 63 -5.87 -16.32 -17.29
N TYR A 64 -5.06 -17.34 -17.58
CA TYR A 64 -4.66 -17.72 -18.93
C TYR A 64 -4.35 -19.21 -18.99
N SER A 65 -4.24 -19.75 -20.20
CA SER A 65 -3.89 -21.14 -20.42
C SER A 65 -2.67 -21.26 -21.34
N VAL A 66 -1.76 -22.16 -20.97
CA VAL A 66 -0.59 -22.54 -21.79
C VAL A 66 -0.54 -24.05 -21.88
N ASN A 67 -0.51 -24.59 -23.08
CA ASN A 67 -0.45 -26.04 -23.35
C ASN A 67 -1.55 -26.83 -22.60
N GLY A 68 -2.78 -26.29 -22.56
CA GLY A 68 -3.94 -26.91 -21.90
C GLY A 68 -3.92 -26.82 -20.37
N ARG A 69 -2.91 -26.18 -19.75
CA ARG A 69 -2.85 -25.94 -18.32
C ARG A 69 -3.29 -24.51 -18.00
N GLN A 70 -4.23 -24.37 -17.08
CA GLN A 70 -4.68 -23.08 -16.58
C GLN A 70 -3.74 -22.54 -15.52
N TYR A 71 -3.55 -21.22 -15.57
CA TYR A 71 -2.80 -20.44 -14.59
C TYR A 71 -3.65 -19.26 -14.11
N VAL A 72 -3.47 -18.90 -12.85
CA VAL A 72 -3.90 -17.61 -12.29
C VAL A 72 -2.64 -16.84 -11.95
N ALA A 73 -2.51 -15.63 -12.46
CA ALA A 73 -1.34 -14.79 -12.20
C ALA A 73 -1.74 -13.43 -11.67
N LEU A 74 -0.87 -12.85 -10.85
CA LEU A 74 -1.07 -11.52 -10.28
C LEU A 74 0.27 -10.84 -10.00
N LEU A 75 0.22 -9.51 -10.00
CA LEU A 75 1.31 -8.67 -9.50
C LEU A 75 1.09 -8.43 -8.01
N VAL A 76 2.10 -8.74 -7.21
CA VAL A 76 2.12 -8.53 -5.76
C VAL A 76 3.00 -7.35 -5.45
N GLY A 77 2.54 -6.47 -4.60
CA GLY A 77 3.26 -5.30 -4.11
C GLY A 77 2.31 -4.24 -3.58
N TRP A 78 2.81 -3.49 -2.64
CA TRP A 78 2.11 -2.37 -2.02
C TRP A 78 2.86 -1.08 -2.29
N GLY A 79 2.16 0.05 -2.40
CA GLY A 79 2.78 1.35 -2.61
C GLY A 79 1.99 2.27 -3.53
N GLY A 80 2.65 3.36 -3.95
CA GLY A 80 2.04 4.39 -4.79
C GLY A 80 0.93 5.16 -4.08
N ALA A 81 0.02 5.75 -4.84
CA ALA A 81 -1.08 6.56 -4.31
C ALA A 81 -1.98 5.79 -3.35
N MET A 82 -2.16 4.49 -3.56
CA MET A 82 -2.98 3.62 -2.72
C MET A 82 -2.47 3.56 -1.28
N ALA A 83 -1.17 3.40 -1.10
CA ALA A 83 -0.55 3.41 0.22
C ALA A 83 -0.67 4.76 0.94
N GLY A 84 -0.79 5.88 0.18
CA GLY A 84 -0.92 7.23 0.74
C GLY A 84 -2.32 7.60 1.20
N VAL A 85 -3.37 7.03 0.61
CA VAL A 85 -4.77 7.41 0.91
C VAL A 85 -5.48 6.46 1.88
N GLY A 86 -4.96 5.24 2.08
CA GLY A 86 -5.63 4.21 2.86
C GLY A 86 -5.72 4.48 4.38
N GLY A 87 -4.96 5.44 4.88
CA GLY A 87 -5.00 5.83 6.30
C GLY A 87 -4.56 4.71 7.26
N PRO A 88 -5.06 4.71 8.51
CA PRO A 88 -4.61 3.78 9.54
C PRO A 88 -4.84 2.30 9.24
N SER A 89 -5.90 1.95 8.53
CA SER A 89 -6.19 0.55 8.16
C SER A 89 -5.14 -0.02 7.21
N GLU A 90 -4.61 0.80 6.32
CA GLU A 90 -3.57 0.39 5.38
C GLU A 90 -2.19 0.29 6.03
N THR A 91 -1.95 1.09 7.08
CA THR A 91 -0.70 1.03 7.85
C THR A 91 -0.68 -0.14 8.85
N ALA A 92 -1.85 -0.68 9.22
CA ALA A 92 -1.96 -1.77 10.18
C ALA A 92 -1.24 -3.05 9.71
N HIS A 93 -1.23 -3.31 8.41
CA HIS A 93 -0.53 -4.47 7.83
C HIS A 93 0.99 -4.29 7.71
N GLY A 94 1.50 -3.08 7.96
CA GLY A 94 2.94 -2.80 7.92
C GLY A 94 3.55 -2.64 6.51
N TRP A 95 2.78 -2.80 5.44
CA TRP A 95 3.28 -2.67 4.06
C TRP A 95 3.75 -1.27 3.71
N SER A 96 3.33 -0.26 4.47
CA SER A 96 3.80 1.12 4.33
C SER A 96 5.25 1.32 4.79
N TYR A 97 5.85 0.33 5.44
CA TYR A 97 7.15 0.45 6.06
C TYR A 97 8.15 -0.53 5.48
N GLY A 98 9.29 -0.01 5.04
CA GLY A 98 10.36 -0.81 4.48
C GLY A 98 10.23 -1.09 2.99
N VAL A 99 11.04 -2.01 2.51
CA VAL A 99 11.06 -2.44 1.11
C VAL A 99 10.53 -3.86 1.03
N HIS A 100 9.31 -3.99 0.51
CA HIS A 100 8.70 -5.30 0.27
C HIS A 100 8.96 -5.78 -1.15
N PRO A 101 9.23 -7.07 -1.36
CA PRO A 101 9.49 -7.61 -2.69
C PRO A 101 8.24 -7.46 -3.56
N ARG A 102 8.43 -6.87 -4.74
CA ARG A 102 7.43 -6.89 -5.80
C ARG A 102 7.60 -8.17 -6.59
N ARG A 103 6.50 -8.88 -6.83
CA ARG A 103 6.53 -10.21 -7.46
C ARG A 103 5.46 -10.31 -8.54
N LEU A 104 5.78 -11.02 -9.60
CA LEU A 104 4.78 -11.65 -10.47
C LEU A 104 4.68 -13.10 -10.03
N ILE A 105 3.52 -13.52 -9.57
CA ILE A 105 3.26 -14.89 -9.12
C ILE A 105 2.26 -15.53 -10.07
N ALA A 106 2.53 -16.77 -10.49
CA ALA A 106 1.61 -17.58 -11.27
C ALA A 106 1.31 -18.87 -10.51
N PHE A 107 0.04 -19.15 -10.31
CA PHE A 107 -0.46 -20.36 -9.67
C PHE A 107 -0.98 -21.33 -10.71
N SER A 108 -0.77 -22.61 -10.46
CA SER A 108 -1.43 -23.72 -11.18
C SER A 108 -1.84 -24.79 -10.18
N LEU A 109 -2.81 -25.63 -10.52
CA LEU A 109 -3.27 -26.71 -9.62
C LEU A 109 -2.18 -27.70 -9.20
N SER A 110 -1.09 -27.78 -9.96
CA SER A 110 0.06 -28.64 -9.68
C SER A 110 1.33 -27.87 -9.33
N GLY A 111 1.20 -26.59 -8.94
CA GLY A 111 2.34 -25.76 -8.51
C GLY A 111 2.78 -26.15 -7.10
N ASP A 112 4.09 -26.30 -6.90
CA ASP A 112 4.73 -26.71 -5.65
C ASP A 112 5.86 -25.80 -5.20
N VAL A 113 6.07 -24.70 -5.91
CA VAL A 113 7.16 -23.75 -5.62
C VAL A 113 6.81 -22.92 -4.39
N LEU A 114 7.70 -22.91 -3.41
CA LEU A 114 7.60 -22.06 -2.23
C LEU A 114 8.09 -20.64 -2.55
N LEU A 115 7.38 -19.64 -2.06
CA LEU A 115 7.82 -18.26 -2.18
C LEU A 115 9.01 -17.99 -1.23
N PRO A 116 10.02 -17.22 -1.69
CA PRO A 116 11.03 -16.71 -0.79
C PRO A 116 10.36 -15.85 0.31
N PRO A 117 10.85 -15.90 1.55
CA PRO A 117 10.31 -15.10 2.64
C PRO A 117 10.36 -13.60 2.32
N SER A 118 9.37 -12.86 2.81
CA SER A 118 9.39 -11.40 2.78
C SER A 118 10.14 -10.87 4.00
N PRO A 119 10.97 -9.81 3.85
CA PRO A 119 11.54 -9.16 5.02
C PRO A 119 10.45 -8.55 5.89
N PRO A 120 10.66 -8.46 7.21
CA PRO A 120 9.70 -7.82 8.10
C PRO A 120 9.57 -6.33 7.77
N PRO A 121 8.43 -5.70 8.12
CA PRO A 121 8.25 -4.26 7.99
C PRO A 121 9.33 -3.49 8.77
N MET A 122 9.91 -2.48 8.12
CA MET A 122 10.89 -1.57 8.75
C MET A 122 10.18 -0.30 9.19
N VAL A 123 9.50 -0.35 10.32
CA VAL A 123 8.78 0.80 10.87
C VAL A 123 9.80 1.90 11.23
N PRO A 124 9.70 3.11 10.64
CA PRO A 124 10.62 4.19 10.97
C PRO A 124 10.49 4.60 12.44
N VAL A 125 11.63 4.76 13.11
CA VAL A 125 11.67 5.27 14.48
C VAL A 125 11.71 6.80 14.40
N PRO A 126 10.72 7.52 14.96
CA PRO A 126 10.74 8.97 14.99
C PRO A 126 11.99 9.49 15.72
N ILE A 127 12.64 10.48 15.12
CA ILE A 127 13.78 11.13 15.74
C ILE A 127 13.26 12.15 16.74
N PRO A 128 13.62 12.08 18.04
CA PRO A 128 13.20 13.07 19.01
C PRO A 128 13.80 14.43 18.68
N GLY A 129 12.95 15.46 18.64
CA GLY A 129 13.38 16.85 18.45
C GLY A 129 14.13 17.35 19.67
N PRO A 130 15.36 17.87 19.56
CA PRO A 130 16.05 18.49 20.67
C PRO A 130 15.34 19.80 21.02
N HIS A 131 14.79 19.91 22.23
CA HIS A 131 14.26 21.16 22.82
C HIS A 131 13.32 21.96 21.88
N PHE A 132 12.46 21.28 21.14
CA PHE A 132 11.55 21.95 20.22
C PHE A 132 10.27 22.34 20.96
N GLU A 133 10.05 23.62 21.16
CA GLU A 133 8.75 24.13 21.63
C GLU A 133 7.80 24.24 20.44
N VAL A 134 6.70 23.55 20.52
CA VAL A 134 5.67 23.57 19.47
C VAL A 134 4.75 24.77 19.68
N ASP A 135 4.76 25.70 18.74
CA ASP A 135 3.69 26.70 18.62
C ASP A 135 2.43 26.01 18.07
N ALA A 136 1.40 25.89 18.91
CA ALA A 136 0.17 25.18 18.56
C ALA A 136 -0.58 25.86 17.39
N GLY A 137 -0.51 27.18 17.28
CA GLY A 137 -1.16 27.93 16.19
C GLY A 137 -0.46 27.68 14.84
N LEU A 138 0.84 27.78 14.80
CA LEU A 138 1.63 27.47 13.61
C LEU A 138 1.53 25.98 13.23
N ALA A 139 1.51 25.10 14.21
CA ALA A 139 1.35 23.66 13.96
C ALA A 139 0.01 23.33 13.31
N GLN A 140 -1.06 23.98 13.75
CA GLN A 140 -2.38 23.80 13.15
C GLN A 140 -2.44 24.32 11.71
N GLN A 141 -1.87 25.49 11.43
CA GLN A 141 -1.76 26.02 10.07
C GLN A 141 -0.91 25.10 9.19
N GLY A 142 0.25 24.70 9.67
CA GLY A 142 1.15 23.78 8.96
C GLY A 142 0.52 22.41 8.68
N ALA A 143 -0.38 21.92 9.56
CA ALA A 143 -1.08 20.68 9.34
C ALA A 143 -2.07 20.78 8.15
N VAL A 144 -2.70 21.94 7.95
CA VAL A 144 -3.59 22.19 6.79
C VAL A 144 -2.77 22.22 5.51
N GLU A 145 -1.68 22.97 5.48
CA GLU A 145 -0.77 23.06 4.32
C GLU A 145 -0.17 21.69 3.99
N PHE A 146 0.30 20.98 5.00
CA PHE A 146 0.83 19.63 4.85
C PHE A 146 -0.22 18.68 4.26
N GLY A 147 -1.45 18.75 4.76
CA GLY A 147 -2.57 17.93 4.28
C GLY A 147 -2.89 18.17 2.81
N GLY A 148 -2.83 19.43 2.37
CA GLY A 148 -3.14 19.83 1.00
C GLY A 148 -2.05 19.54 -0.02
N VAL A 149 -0.79 19.59 0.39
CA VAL A 149 0.35 19.59 -0.55
C VAL A 149 1.30 18.39 -0.35
N CYS A 150 1.67 18.09 0.88
CA CYS A 150 2.77 17.18 1.19
C CYS A 150 2.31 15.74 1.44
N SER A 151 1.10 15.58 1.98
CA SER A 151 0.57 14.30 2.46
C SER A 151 0.41 13.26 1.34
N ALA A 152 0.21 13.69 0.11
CA ALA A 152 0.08 12.79 -1.05
C ALA A 152 1.33 11.90 -1.25
N CYS A 153 2.51 12.41 -0.92
CA CYS A 153 3.78 11.69 -1.03
C CYS A 153 4.29 11.19 0.32
N HIS A 154 4.19 12.05 1.36
CA HIS A 154 4.75 11.76 2.68
C HIS A 154 3.77 11.09 3.64
N GLY A 155 2.55 10.82 3.17
CA GLY A 155 1.49 10.17 3.94
C GLY A 155 0.78 11.09 4.95
N PRO A 156 -0.42 10.71 5.41
CA PRO A 156 -1.16 11.45 6.40
C PRO A 156 -0.39 11.52 7.72
N ARG A 157 -0.37 12.69 8.33
CA ARG A 157 0.37 12.95 9.58
C ARG A 157 1.88 12.65 9.49
N ALA A 158 2.46 12.82 8.29
CA ALA A 158 3.86 12.56 7.97
C ALA A 158 4.31 11.09 8.17
N VAL A 159 3.36 10.16 8.27
CA VAL A 159 3.61 8.72 8.30
C VAL A 159 3.73 8.23 6.86
N SER A 160 4.94 7.88 6.43
CA SER A 160 5.20 7.50 5.05
C SER A 160 4.43 6.26 4.63
N SER A 161 3.92 6.32 3.41
CA SER A 161 3.31 5.19 2.73
C SER A 161 4.29 4.45 1.78
N GLY A 162 5.60 4.75 1.89
CA GLY A 162 6.64 4.15 1.05
C GLY A 162 6.88 4.87 -0.28
N MET A 163 6.11 5.93 -0.61
CA MET A 163 6.35 6.74 -1.81
C MET A 163 7.49 7.75 -1.60
N ALA A 164 7.52 8.37 -0.43
CA ALA A 164 8.55 9.33 -0.01
C ALA A 164 9.04 8.99 1.40
N PRO A 165 10.16 9.57 1.86
CA PRO A 165 10.66 9.32 3.21
C PRO A 165 9.65 9.69 4.30
N ASP A 166 9.66 8.92 5.39
CA ASP A 166 8.91 9.25 6.60
C ASP A 166 9.55 10.48 7.27
N LEU A 167 8.80 11.57 7.36
CA LEU A 167 9.33 12.84 7.85
C LEU A 167 9.58 12.84 9.36
N ARG A 168 8.93 11.95 10.10
CA ARG A 168 9.18 11.78 11.54
C ARG A 168 10.57 11.21 11.82
N ALA A 169 11.12 10.46 10.86
CA ALA A 169 12.46 9.88 10.91
C ALA A 169 13.49 10.69 10.09
N SER A 170 13.15 11.90 9.68
CA SER A 170 14.01 12.75 8.86
C SER A 170 14.70 13.85 9.68
N GLY A 171 16.03 13.90 9.65
CA GLY A 171 16.78 14.99 10.27
C GLY A 171 16.52 16.38 9.64
N ALA A 172 15.99 16.42 8.41
CA ALA A 172 15.66 17.69 7.75
C ALA A 172 14.56 18.47 8.47
N THR A 173 13.64 17.78 9.14
CA THR A 173 12.55 18.43 9.90
C THR A 173 13.00 19.02 11.24
N LEU A 174 14.19 18.68 11.70
CA LEU A 174 14.74 19.16 12.97
C LEU A 174 15.54 20.47 12.83
N SER A 175 15.70 21.00 11.64
CA SER A 175 16.44 22.23 11.36
C SER A 175 15.69 23.10 10.37
N ALA A 176 15.36 24.33 10.76
CA ALA A 176 14.69 25.29 9.87
C ALA A 176 15.45 25.49 8.56
N THR A 177 16.77 25.65 8.63
CA THR A 177 17.61 25.79 7.44
C THR A 177 17.64 24.57 6.57
N ALA A 178 17.69 23.35 7.15
CA ALA A 178 17.65 22.12 6.37
C ALA A 178 16.27 21.90 5.72
N PHE A 179 15.21 22.23 6.44
CA PHE A 179 13.84 22.18 5.93
C PHE A 179 13.65 23.14 4.75
N GLU A 180 14.06 24.41 4.91
CA GLU A 180 13.98 25.43 3.87
C GLU A 180 14.78 25.03 2.62
N ASN A 181 15.99 24.50 2.79
CA ASN A 181 16.79 24.02 1.68
C ASN A 181 16.13 22.89 0.90
N VAL A 182 15.39 22.01 1.56
CA VAL A 182 14.66 20.92 0.89
C VAL A 182 13.39 21.45 0.25
N VAL A 183 12.57 22.17 1.01
CA VAL A 183 11.21 22.54 0.59
C VAL A 183 11.22 23.74 -0.35
N ARG A 184 11.94 24.85 0.00
CA ARG A 184 11.95 26.07 -0.83
C ARG A 184 13.01 26.04 -1.91
N ASN A 185 14.22 25.64 -1.56
CA ASN A 185 15.37 25.71 -2.47
C ASN A 185 15.51 24.47 -3.37
N GLY A 186 14.64 23.46 -3.21
CA GLY A 186 14.57 22.30 -4.08
C GLY A 186 15.79 21.40 -4.06
N ARG A 187 16.52 21.32 -2.95
CA ARG A 187 17.73 20.48 -2.82
C ARG A 187 17.49 19.01 -3.20
N ARG A 188 16.25 18.54 -3.12
CA ARG A 188 15.83 17.17 -3.45
C ARG A 188 14.99 17.10 -4.72
N ALA A 189 15.00 18.13 -5.57
CA ALA A 189 14.23 18.14 -6.80
C ALA A 189 14.62 17.00 -7.76
N SER A 190 15.91 16.67 -7.83
CA SER A 190 16.41 15.53 -8.61
C SER A 190 15.95 14.16 -8.07
N ASP A 191 15.58 14.08 -6.79
CA ASP A 191 15.09 12.88 -6.13
C ASP A 191 13.55 12.78 -6.20
N GLY A 192 12.89 13.73 -6.88
CA GLY A 192 11.45 13.77 -7.09
C GLY A 192 10.66 14.63 -6.09
N MET A 193 11.31 15.27 -5.11
CA MET A 193 10.67 16.23 -4.21
C MET A 193 10.58 17.59 -4.90
N PRO A 194 9.39 18.12 -5.26
CA PRO A 194 9.28 19.43 -5.88
C PRO A 194 9.69 20.55 -4.93
N ALA A 195 10.15 21.67 -5.51
CA ALA A 195 10.42 22.89 -4.75
C ALA A 195 9.14 23.72 -4.61
N TYR A 196 8.97 24.34 -3.46
CA TYR A 196 7.87 25.26 -3.13
C TYR A 196 8.48 26.61 -2.69
N PRO A 197 8.84 27.49 -3.63
CA PRO A 197 9.61 28.71 -3.33
C PRO A 197 8.83 29.79 -2.57
N GLU A 198 7.47 29.72 -2.57
CA GLU A 198 6.61 30.71 -1.89
C GLU A 198 5.68 30.07 -0.87
#